data_8308e6bb446e715c62aefc82055669eb
#
_entry.id   8308e6bb446e715c62aefc82055669eb
#
_cell.length_a   1.000
_cell.length_b   1.000
_cell.length_c   1.000
_cell.angle_alpha   90.00
_cell.angle_beta   90.00
_cell.angle_gamma   90.00
#
_symmetry.space_group_name_H-M   'P 1'
#
loop_
_entity.id
_entity.type
_entity.pdbx_description
1 polymer ?
#
loop_
_entity_poly.entity_id
_entity_poly.type
_entity_poly.pdbx_seq_one_letter_code
_entity_poly.pdbx_strand_id
1 'polypeptide(L)'
;LFNAEAIKCKLSSSSIKYEDKYPIKLFTEQSEEKEFYLSKEIFENILIENNLLNHLNSLLKDLLNQARGKFCTVDDLNAIVLVGGGTQIPLIKEWITKKIPKIQIKSPPPIESIALGALAMTPGVKIKDILHKGLSIRLFNKREQKHFWHPIFCKGQTWPTETPFKLILQPSKKNQKIFEIIIGETQKERAYDVIFENGLPKLSEVQNEEEIIKWDKKPRKIVLKNKSNIGEDNLKLFFKITKNADLLVKCFDIKDEFLGEYNLGNIF
;
A
#
# COMPACT_ATOMS: atom_id res chain seq x y z
N LEU A 1 17.83 -16.78 20.85
CA LEU A 1 16.82 -16.72 19.76
C LEU A 1 16.35 -18.11 19.33
N PHE A 2 17.25 -19.04 19.01
CA PHE A 2 16.89 -20.39 18.54
C PHE A 2 15.99 -21.16 19.52
N ASN A 3 16.32 -21.12 20.81
CA ASN A 3 15.52 -21.79 21.85
C ASN A 3 14.12 -21.15 22.00
N ALA A 4 13.98 -19.83 21.86
CA ALA A 4 12.71 -19.15 21.95
C ALA A 4 11.75 -19.53 20.80
N GLU A 5 12.28 -19.65 19.58
CA GLU A 5 11.50 -20.09 18.42
C GLU A 5 11.02 -21.54 18.56
N ALA A 6 11.90 -22.45 18.99
CA ALA A 6 11.55 -23.85 19.21
C ALA A 6 10.44 -24.00 20.26
N ILE A 7 10.50 -23.23 21.35
CA ILE A 7 9.49 -23.23 22.40
C ILE A 7 8.19 -22.62 21.92
N LYS A 8 8.24 -21.50 21.21
CA LYS A 8 7.06 -20.89 20.58
C LYS A 8 6.33 -21.90 19.70
N CYS A 9 7.03 -22.60 18.81
CA CYS A 9 6.45 -23.62 17.95
C CYS A 9 5.83 -24.75 18.77
N LYS A 10 6.50 -25.21 19.82
CA LYS A 10 6.01 -26.25 20.70
C LYS A 10 4.74 -25.80 21.42
N LEU A 11 4.71 -24.62 22.05
CA LEU A 11 3.55 -24.09 22.77
C LEU A 11 2.38 -23.76 21.83
N SER A 12 2.63 -23.55 20.53
CA SER A 12 1.59 -23.32 19.51
C SER A 12 0.96 -24.62 19.01
N SER A 13 1.51 -25.81 19.37
CA SER A 13 0.98 -27.09 18.93
C SER A 13 -0.35 -27.41 19.61
N SER A 14 -1.30 -27.98 18.85
CA SER A 14 -2.59 -28.43 19.34
C SER A 14 -2.51 -29.64 20.30
N SER A 15 -1.38 -30.35 20.31
CA SER A 15 -1.15 -31.52 21.16
C SER A 15 -0.81 -31.17 22.62
N ILE A 16 -0.53 -29.89 22.91
CA ILE A 16 -0.12 -29.45 24.24
C ILE A 16 -1.31 -28.99 25.05
N LYS A 17 -1.44 -29.49 26.28
CA LYS A 17 -2.44 -29.01 27.22
C LYS A 17 -2.09 -27.65 27.77
N TYR A 18 -3.09 -26.88 28.16
CA TYR A 18 -2.94 -25.48 28.59
C TYR A 18 -2.06 -25.36 29.86
N GLU A 19 -2.08 -26.36 30.72
CA GLU A 19 -1.38 -26.41 32.01
C GLU A 19 0.05 -26.97 31.95
N ASP A 20 0.43 -27.58 30.81
CA ASP A 20 1.76 -28.19 30.68
C ASP A 20 2.87 -27.11 30.72
N LYS A 21 3.81 -27.30 31.65
CA LYS A 21 4.97 -26.41 31.83
C LYS A 21 6.20 -26.99 31.15
N TYR A 22 6.86 -26.16 30.34
CA TYR A 22 8.06 -26.53 29.62
C TYR A 22 9.27 -25.79 30.17
N PRO A 23 10.35 -26.47 30.55
CA PRO A 23 11.56 -25.82 31.02
C PRO A 23 12.30 -25.14 29.88
N ILE A 24 12.78 -23.93 30.16
CA ILE A 24 13.66 -23.15 29.29
C ILE A 24 14.94 -22.89 30.06
N LYS A 25 16.04 -23.27 29.46
CA LYS A 25 17.37 -22.98 29.98
C LYS A 25 17.93 -21.76 29.27
N LEU A 26 18.22 -20.72 30.03
CA LEU A 26 18.88 -19.51 29.54
C LEU A 26 20.25 -19.39 30.20
N PHE A 27 21.24 -19.07 29.40
CA PHE A 27 22.58 -18.73 29.89
C PHE A 27 22.65 -17.21 30.08
N THR A 28 23.00 -16.77 31.28
CA THR A 28 23.29 -15.37 31.57
C THR A 28 24.61 -14.96 30.96
N GLU A 29 24.90 -13.66 30.89
CA GLU A 29 26.22 -13.13 30.45
C GLU A 29 27.38 -13.64 31.29
N GLN A 30 27.10 -14.08 32.52
CA GLN A 30 28.06 -14.67 33.46
C GLN A 30 28.17 -16.19 33.31
N SER A 31 27.62 -16.78 32.24
CA SER A 31 27.59 -18.23 31.98
C SER A 31 26.84 -19.06 33.03
N GLU A 32 26.01 -18.44 33.84
CA GLU A 32 25.10 -19.16 34.74
C GLU A 32 23.88 -19.68 34.00
N GLU A 33 23.56 -20.97 34.20
CA GLU A 33 22.35 -21.58 33.67
C GLU A 33 21.18 -21.25 34.59
N LYS A 34 20.12 -20.57 34.04
CA LYS A 34 18.86 -20.32 34.73
C LYS A 34 17.74 -21.05 34.01
N GLU A 35 16.96 -21.81 34.78
CA GLU A 35 15.82 -22.56 34.28
C GLU A 35 14.53 -21.78 34.56
N PHE A 36 13.72 -21.58 33.51
CA PHE A 36 12.41 -20.97 33.59
C PHE A 36 11.37 -21.95 33.06
N TYR A 37 10.15 -21.84 33.52
CA TYR A 37 9.05 -22.68 33.07
C TYR A 37 8.02 -21.84 32.32
N LEU A 38 7.71 -22.21 31.07
CA LEU A 38 6.65 -21.60 30.27
C LEU A 38 5.49 -22.57 30.05
N SER A 39 4.28 -22.09 30.28
CA SER A 39 3.05 -22.75 29.85
C SER A 39 2.46 -22.01 28.65
N LYS A 40 1.48 -22.64 28.01
CA LYS A 40 0.70 -22.00 26.95
C LYS A 40 0.01 -20.72 27.45
N GLU A 41 -0.51 -20.74 28.67
CA GLU A 41 -1.12 -19.59 29.32
C GLU A 41 -0.15 -18.41 29.47
N ILE A 42 1.05 -18.66 30.00
CA ILE A 42 2.09 -17.62 30.15
C ILE A 42 2.48 -17.07 28.79
N PHE A 43 2.62 -17.93 27.78
CA PHE A 43 2.96 -17.50 26.43
C PHE A 43 1.87 -16.60 25.82
N GLU A 44 0.60 -16.95 25.95
CA GLU A 44 -0.52 -16.14 25.46
C GLU A 44 -0.61 -14.82 26.20
N ASN A 45 -0.39 -14.79 27.52
CA ASN A 45 -0.35 -13.57 28.31
C ASN A 45 0.77 -12.63 27.86
N ILE A 46 1.97 -13.16 27.59
CA ILE A 46 3.08 -12.36 27.02
C ILE A 46 2.66 -11.70 25.69
N LEU A 47 1.97 -12.41 24.82
CA LEU A 47 1.53 -11.86 23.54
C LEU A 47 0.46 -10.77 23.73
N ILE A 48 -0.44 -10.94 24.68
CA ILE A 48 -1.50 -9.96 25.01
C ILE A 48 -0.88 -8.70 25.63
N GLU A 49 -0.01 -8.86 26.62
CA GLU A 49 0.69 -7.75 27.29
C GLU A 49 1.55 -6.93 26.34
N ASN A 50 2.14 -7.58 25.33
CA ASN A 50 2.88 -6.90 24.26
C ASN A 50 1.98 -6.37 23.13
N ASN A 51 0.69 -6.19 23.39
CA ASN A 51 -0.27 -5.54 22.50
C ASN A 51 -0.50 -6.24 21.13
N LEU A 52 -0.17 -7.51 20.98
CA LEU A 52 -0.37 -8.23 19.71
C LEU A 52 -1.81 -8.10 19.20
N LEU A 53 -2.80 -8.37 20.08
CA LEU A 53 -4.21 -8.31 19.69
C LEU A 53 -4.68 -6.89 19.34
N ASN A 54 -4.12 -5.87 19.98
CA ASN A 54 -4.44 -4.48 19.66
C ASN A 54 -3.90 -4.09 18.28
N HIS A 55 -2.70 -4.51 17.93
CA HIS A 55 -2.12 -4.31 16.60
C HIS A 55 -2.97 -5.03 15.52
N LEU A 56 -3.35 -6.29 15.76
CA LEU A 56 -4.22 -7.03 14.85
C LEU A 56 -5.60 -6.39 14.70
N ASN A 57 -6.18 -5.85 15.78
CA ASN A 57 -7.45 -5.11 15.72
C ASN A 57 -7.34 -3.84 14.86
N SER A 58 -6.26 -3.08 14.99
CA SER A 58 -6.01 -1.88 14.18
C SER A 58 -5.90 -2.24 12.71
N LEU A 59 -5.06 -3.23 12.37
CA LEU A 59 -4.88 -3.69 10.99
C LEU A 59 -6.19 -4.20 10.36
N LEU A 60 -6.97 -4.98 11.12
CA LEU A 60 -8.26 -5.46 10.64
C LEU A 60 -9.24 -4.32 10.40
N LYS A 61 -9.30 -3.33 11.30
CA LYS A 61 -10.14 -2.14 11.14
C LYS A 61 -9.76 -1.35 9.90
N ASP A 62 -8.47 -1.13 9.68
CA ASP A 62 -7.97 -0.40 8.51
C ASP A 62 -8.30 -1.14 7.21
N LEU A 63 -8.11 -2.48 7.19
CA LEU A 63 -8.47 -3.32 6.06
C LEU A 63 -9.96 -3.23 5.73
N LEU A 64 -10.83 -3.34 6.74
CA LEU A 64 -12.28 -3.26 6.55
C LEU A 64 -12.74 -1.86 6.10
N ASN A 65 -12.10 -0.81 6.58
CA ASN A 65 -12.36 0.56 6.11
C ASN A 65 -11.97 0.73 4.63
N GLN A 66 -10.81 0.20 4.22
CA GLN A 66 -10.39 0.21 2.82
C GLN A 66 -11.34 -0.60 1.93
N ALA A 67 -11.82 -1.75 2.40
CA ALA A 67 -12.78 -2.57 1.68
C ALA A 67 -14.12 -1.83 1.48
N ARG A 68 -14.61 -1.13 2.51
CA ARG A 68 -15.83 -0.29 2.42
C ARG A 68 -15.70 0.80 1.36
N GLY A 69 -14.53 1.44 1.25
CA GLY A 69 -14.24 2.40 0.19
C GLY A 69 -14.31 1.83 -1.22
N LYS A 70 -14.29 0.48 -1.35
CA LYS A 70 -14.48 -0.26 -2.60
C LYS A 70 -15.84 -0.97 -2.68
N PHE A 71 -16.82 -0.54 -1.87
CA PHE A 71 -18.14 -1.14 -1.77
C PHE A 71 -18.15 -2.61 -1.36
N CYS A 72 -17.11 -3.08 -0.65
CA CYS A 72 -17.00 -4.43 -0.12
C CYS A 72 -17.20 -4.40 1.39
N THR A 73 -18.09 -5.22 1.91
CA THR A 73 -18.42 -5.34 3.33
C THR A 73 -17.99 -6.70 3.88
N VAL A 74 -18.12 -6.90 5.18
CA VAL A 74 -17.83 -8.21 5.82
C VAL A 74 -18.76 -9.30 5.27
N ASP A 75 -19.99 -8.95 4.92
CA ASP A 75 -20.97 -9.92 4.40
C ASP A 75 -20.63 -10.41 2.97
N ASP A 76 -19.76 -9.69 2.26
CA ASP A 76 -19.26 -10.10 0.93
C ASP A 76 -18.09 -11.07 1.01
N LEU A 77 -17.55 -11.33 2.22
CA LEU A 77 -16.42 -12.22 2.41
C LEU A 77 -16.86 -13.69 2.34
N ASN A 78 -16.26 -14.46 1.45
CA ASN A 78 -16.52 -15.89 1.32
C ASN A 78 -15.70 -16.74 2.30
N ALA A 79 -14.47 -16.35 2.58
CA ALA A 79 -13.58 -17.06 3.48
C ALA A 79 -12.45 -16.15 4.00
N ILE A 80 -11.88 -16.54 5.15
CA ILE A 80 -10.62 -16.00 5.68
C ILE A 80 -9.58 -17.09 5.53
N VAL A 81 -8.46 -16.79 4.85
CA VAL A 81 -7.36 -17.72 4.64
C VAL A 81 -6.19 -17.34 5.54
N LEU A 82 -5.83 -18.22 6.47
CA LEU A 82 -4.71 -18.02 7.39
C LEU A 82 -3.44 -18.62 6.78
N VAL A 83 -2.42 -17.79 6.51
CA VAL A 83 -1.12 -18.19 5.93
C VAL A 83 0.03 -17.66 6.78
N GLY A 84 1.18 -18.34 6.70
CA GLY A 84 2.37 -18.01 7.48
C GLY A 84 2.41 -18.67 8.86
N GLY A 85 3.62 -18.96 9.34
CA GLY A 85 3.84 -19.72 10.61
C GLY A 85 3.20 -19.08 11.84
N GLY A 86 3.10 -17.74 11.90
CA GLY A 86 2.47 -17.03 13.03
C GLY A 86 0.98 -17.36 13.20
N THR A 87 0.28 -17.75 12.13
CA THR A 87 -1.14 -18.11 12.21
C THR A 87 -1.39 -19.46 12.88
N GLN A 88 -0.34 -20.23 13.17
CA GLN A 88 -0.41 -21.46 13.95
C GLN A 88 -0.62 -21.18 15.45
N ILE A 89 -0.37 -19.94 15.91
CA ILE A 89 -0.60 -19.56 17.31
C ILE A 89 -2.13 -19.62 17.58
N PRO A 90 -2.60 -20.46 18.52
CA PRO A 90 -4.04 -20.64 18.78
C PRO A 90 -4.77 -19.36 19.10
N LEU A 91 -4.15 -18.47 19.87
CA LEU A 91 -4.68 -17.15 20.22
C LEU A 91 -5.08 -16.31 18.99
N ILE A 92 -4.30 -16.36 17.91
CA ILE A 92 -4.61 -15.62 16.66
C ILE A 92 -5.85 -16.21 15.98
N LYS A 93 -5.94 -17.53 15.91
CA LYS A 93 -7.09 -18.21 15.32
C LYS A 93 -8.37 -17.95 16.11
N GLU A 94 -8.31 -18.02 17.43
CA GLU A 94 -9.42 -17.69 18.30
C GLU A 94 -9.84 -16.23 18.18
N TRP A 95 -8.88 -15.31 18.14
CA TRP A 95 -9.13 -13.88 17.95
C TRP A 95 -9.92 -13.63 16.67
N ILE A 96 -9.48 -14.14 15.51
CA ILE A 96 -10.16 -13.86 14.24
C ILE A 96 -11.55 -14.53 14.17
N THR A 97 -11.68 -15.73 14.75
CA THR A 97 -12.98 -16.42 14.86
C THR A 97 -13.98 -15.60 15.67
N LYS A 98 -13.55 -15.00 16.79
CA LYS A 98 -14.40 -14.14 17.62
C LYS A 98 -14.75 -12.82 16.92
N LYS A 99 -13.85 -12.26 16.09
CA LYS A 99 -14.06 -10.99 15.39
C LYS A 99 -15.02 -11.12 14.21
N ILE A 100 -14.92 -12.21 13.45
CA ILE A 100 -15.73 -12.44 12.25
C ILE A 100 -16.33 -13.86 12.30
N PRO A 101 -17.32 -14.11 13.19
CA PRO A 101 -17.77 -15.46 13.50
C PRO A 101 -18.55 -16.15 12.39
N LYS A 102 -19.08 -15.39 11.42
CA LYS A 102 -19.91 -15.95 10.33
C LYS A 102 -19.11 -16.44 9.14
N ILE A 103 -17.81 -16.15 9.07
CA ILE A 103 -17.00 -16.41 7.90
C ILE A 103 -16.17 -17.68 8.11
N GLN A 104 -16.15 -18.56 7.11
CA GLN A 104 -15.34 -19.77 7.14
C GLN A 104 -13.86 -19.45 7.18
N ILE A 105 -13.15 -20.00 8.18
CA ILE A 105 -11.69 -19.91 8.26
C ILE A 105 -11.07 -21.13 7.56
N LYS A 106 -10.23 -20.85 6.55
CA LYS A 106 -9.43 -21.86 5.85
C LYS A 106 -7.98 -21.74 6.30
N SER A 107 -7.41 -22.85 6.73
CA SER A 107 -6.00 -22.92 7.16
C SER A 107 -5.27 -23.96 6.27
N PRO A 108 -4.81 -23.56 5.08
CA PRO A 108 -3.94 -24.42 4.27
C PRO A 108 -2.60 -24.61 5.00
N PRO A 109 -1.69 -25.51 4.53
CA PRO A 109 -0.37 -25.67 5.14
C PRO A 109 0.32 -24.30 5.27
N PRO A 110 0.49 -23.75 6.50
CA PRO A 110 0.75 -22.29 6.64
C PRO A 110 2.13 -21.89 6.13
N ILE A 111 3.11 -22.76 6.23
CA ILE A 111 4.49 -22.48 5.82
C ILE A 111 4.65 -22.66 4.31
N GLU A 112 4.06 -23.71 3.75
CA GLU A 112 4.19 -24.11 2.34
C GLU A 112 3.25 -23.35 1.42
N SER A 113 2.25 -22.66 1.93
CA SER A 113 1.19 -22.00 1.15
C SER A 113 1.74 -21.02 0.11
N ILE A 114 2.82 -20.29 0.43
CA ILE A 114 3.44 -19.34 -0.51
C ILE A 114 4.07 -20.10 -1.68
N ALA A 115 4.83 -21.17 -1.40
CA ALA A 115 5.48 -21.98 -2.42
C ALA A 115 4.45 -22.71 -3.28
N LEU A 116 3.41 -23.30 -2.65
CA LEU A 116 2.29 -23.94 -3.36
C LEU A 116 1.51 -22.96 -4.22
N GLY A 117 1.29 -21.73 -3.72
CA GLY A 117 0.67 -20.67 -4.49
C GLY A 117 1.50 -20.25 -5.71
N ALA A 118 2.81 -20.13 -5.54
CA ALA A 118 3.73 -19.84 -6.65
C ALA A 118 3.72 -20.95 -7.71
N LEU A 119 3.69 -22.22 -7.31
CA LEU A 119 3.56 -23.36 -8.22
C LEU A 119 2.20 -23.40 -8.93
N ALA A 120 1.13 -22.95 -8.27
CA ALA A 120 -0.20 -22.87 -8.89
C ALA A 120 -0.34 -21.72 -9.89
N MET A 121 0.60 -20.78 -9.95
CA MET A 121 0.66 -19.73 -10.97
C MET A 121 1.15 -20.30 -12.30
N THR A 122 0.27 -21.03 -12.97
CA THR A 122 0.57 -21.63 -14.30
C THR A 122 0.55 -20.56 -15.39
N PRO A 123 1.19 -20.83 -16.58
CA PRO A 123 1.09 -19.98 -17.74
C PRO A 123 -0.37 -19.67 -18.10
N GLY A 124 -0.74 -18.39 -18.19
CA GLY A 124 -2.11 -17.93 -18.46
C GLY A 124 -2.79 -17.24 -17.29
N VAL A 125 -2.31 -17.36 -16.05
CA VAL A 125 -2.79 -16.56 -14.93
C VAL A 125 -2.30 -15.12 -15.10
N LYS A 126 -3.23 -14.17 -15.23
CA LYS A 126 -2.92 -12.75 -15.26
C LYS A 126 -2.82 -12.25 -13.82
N ILE A 127 -1.62 -11.93 -13.38
CA ILE A 127 -1.41 -11.26 -12.11
C ILE A 127 -1.64 -9.76 -12.34
N LYS A 128 -2.58 -9.16 -11.57
CA LYS A 128 -2.76 -7.72 -11.51
C LYS A 128 -2.36 -7.28 -10.11
N ASP A 129 -1.33 -6.48 -10.04
CA ASP A 129 -0.91 -5.83 -8.82
C ASP A 129 -1.65 -4.52 -8.62
N ILE A 130 -1.62 -3.98 -7.40
CA ILE A 130 -2.23 -2.71 -7.04
C ILE A 130 -1.18 -1.74 -6.52
N LEU A 131 -1.39 -0.46 -6.77
CA LEU A 131 -0.54 0.61 -6.22
C LEU A 131 -0.74 0.71 -4.71
N HIS A 132 0.35 0.58 -3.97
CA HIS A 132 0.35 0.76 -2.51
C HIS A 132 0.26 2.23 -2.10
N LYS A 133 0.70 3.14 -2.98
CA LYS A 133 0.67 4.59 -2.78
C LYS A 133 0.09 5.26 -4.01
N GLY A 134 -0.56 6.41 -3.82
CA GLY A 134 -0.97 7.26 -4.94
C GLY A 134 0.22 7.97 -5.56
N LEU A 135 0.17 8.22 -6.87
CA LEU A 135 1.18 9.01 -7.60
C LEU A 135 0.57 10.33 -8.05
N SER A 136 1.28 11.42 -7.80
CA SER A 136 0.83 12.78 -8.13
C SER A 136 1.91 13.56 -8.84
N ILE A 137 1.51 14.51 -9.68
CA ILE A 137 2.40 15.49 -10.33
C ILE A 137 2.22 16.86 -9.69
N ARG A 138 3.32 17.58 -9.49
CA ARG A 138 3.30 18.94 -8.97
C ARG A 138 2.99 19.93 -10.07
N LEU A 139 1.91 20.69 -9.92
CA LEU A 139 1.46 21.71 -10.84
C LEU A 139 1.43 23.10 -10.17
N PHE A 140 1.32 24.16 -10.97
CA PHE A 140 1.20 25.53 -10.50
C PHE A 140 -0.20 26.09 -10.78
N ASN A 141 -0.90 26.53 -9.74
CA ASN A 141 -2.18 27.19 -9.87
C ASN A 141 -1.97 28.70 -10.01
N LYS A 142 -2.28 29.25 -11.19
CA LYS A 142 -2.11 30.68 -11.49
C LYS A 142 -3.01 31.59 -10.68
N ARG A 143 -4.23 31.14 -10.34
CA ARG A 143 -5.19 31.96 -9.61
C ARG A 143 -4.75 32.14 -8.15
N GLU A 144 -4.28 31.07 -7.56
CA GLU A 144 -3.85 31.02 -6.16
C GLU A 144 -2.36 31.32 -5.97
N GLN A 145 -1.59 31.43 -7.07
CA GLN A 145 -0.14 31.69 -7.07
C GLN A 145 0.65 30.66 -6.25
N LYS A 146 0.16 29.41 -6.15
CA LYS A 146 0.79 28.34 -5.39
C LYS A 146 0.91 27.04 -6.18
N HIS A 147 1.83 26.19 -5.76
CA HIS A 147 1.92 24.83 -6.26
C HIS A 147 0.88 23.94 -5.57
N PHE A 148 0.40 22.94 -6.31
CA PHE A 148 -0.47 21.89 -5.80
C PHE A 148 -0.10 20.55 -6.44
N TRP A 149 -0.54 19.46 -5.83
CA TRP A 149 -0.32 18.12 -6.32
C TRP A 149 -1.59 17.60 -7.02
N HIS A 150 -1.44 17.24 -8.29
CA HIS A 150 -2.52 16.68 -9.09
C HIS A 150 -2.34 15.15 -9.19
N PRO A 151 -3.34 14.32 -8.81
CA PRO A 151 -3.24 12.87 -8.87
C PRO A 151 -3.14 12.39 -10.31
N ILE A 152 -2.23 11.44 -10.54
CA ILE A 152 -2.10 10.73 -11.82
C ILE A 152 -2.69 9.33 -11.67
N PHE A 153 -2.29 8.62 -10.61
CA PHE A 153 -2.76 7.30 -10.27
C PHE A 153 -3.12 7.22 -8.80
N CYS A 154 -4.25 6.59 -8.49
CA CYS A 154 -4.72 6.45 -7.13
C CYS A 154 -4.19 5.19 -6.46
N LYS A 155 -4.01 5.22 -5.13
CA LYS A 155 -3.76 4.04 -4.31
C LYS A 155 -4.84 2.98 -4.57
N GLY A 156 -4.44 1.71 -4.69
CA GLY A 156 -5.32 0.59 -4.99
C GLY A 156 -5.69 0.44 -6.47
N GLN A 157 -5.24 1.34 -7.35
CA GLN A 157 -5.38 1.16 -8.80
C GLN A 157 -4.50 0.01 -9.29
N THR A 158 -5.01 -0.80 -10.20
CA THR A 158 -4.26 -1.92 -10.78
C THR A 158 -3.17 -1.45 -11.73
N TRP A 159 -2.05 -2.14 -11.73
CA TRP A 159 -0.97 -1.98 -12.71
C TRP A 159 -0.50 -3.36 -13.24
N PRO A 160 0.14 -3.45 -14.41
CA PRO A 160 0.44 -2.38 -15.35
C PRO A 160 -0.84 -1.73 -15.90
N THR A 161 -0.75 -0.44 -16.23
CA THR A 161 -1.90 0.31 -16.75
C THR A 161 -2.21 -0.11 -18.18
N GLU A 162 -3.48 -0.41 -18.47
CA GLU A 162 -3.93 -0.78 -19.82
C GLU A 162 -3.98 0.46 -20.73
N THR A 163 -4.54 1.56 -20.21
CA THR A 163 -4.64 2.85 -20.90
C THR A 163 -3.79 3.90 -20.21
N PRO A 164 -3.06 4.76 -20.94
CA PRO A 164 -2.30 5.84 -20.34
C PRO A 164 -3.22 6.93 -19.77
N PHE A 165 -2.82 7.52 -18.64
CA PHE A 165 -3.47 8.70 -18.10
C PHE A 165 -3.01 9.94 -18.88
N LYS A 166 -3.96 10.68 -19.46
CA LYS A 166 -3.68 11.88 -20.26
C LYS A 166 -3.83 13.14 -19.41
N LEU A 167 -2.82 14.01 -19.47
CA LEU A 167 -2.83 15.31 -18.84
C LEU A 167 -2.40 16.37 -19.87
N ILE A 168 -3.13 17.48 -19.94
CA ILE A 168 -2.79 18.61 -20.82
C ILE A 168 -2.37 19.77 -19.94
N LEU A 169 -1.20 20.35 -20.24
CA LEU A 169 -0.62 21.44 -19.46
C LEU A 169 -0.60 22.74 -20.26
N GLN A 170 -0.88 23.82 -19.55
CA GLN A 170 -0.72 25.18 -20.02
C GLN A 170 0.53 25.81 -19.39
N PRO A 171 1.20 26.76 -20.07
CA PRO A 171 2.36 27.44 -19.51
C PRO A 171 1.96 28.33 -18.34
N SER A 172 2.80 28.35 -17.32
CA SER A 172 2.61 29.22 -16.15
C SER A 172 3.09 30.64 -16.41
N LYS A 173 4.02 30.82 -17.37
CA LYS A 173 4.65 32.09 -17.73
C LYS A 173 4.58 32.34 -19.25
N LYS A 174 4.53 33.62 -19.66
CA LYS A 174 4.61 34.02 -21.08
C LYS A 174 5.95 33.54 -21.64
N ASN A 175 5.94 33.02 -22.87
CA ASN A 175 7.11 32.48 -23.57
C ASN A 175 7.81 31.31 -22.86
N GLN A 176 7.10 30.56 -22.05
CA GLN A 176 7.67 29.40 -21.39
C GLN A 176 8.01 28.31 -22.42
N LYS A 177 9.27 27.84 -22.40
CA LYS A 177 9.74 26.73 -23.23
C LYS A 177 10.03 25.48 -22.46
N ILE A 178 10.24 25.58 -21.14
CA ILE A 178 10.67 24.49 -20.30
C ILE A 178 9.56 24.15 -19.33
N PHE A 179 9.16 22.88 -19.32
CA PHE A 179 8.25 22.31 -18.34
C PHE A 179 9.01 21.32 -17.48
N GLU A 180 8.83 21.41 -16.17
CA GLU A 180 9.45 20.50 -15.21
C GLU A 180 8.41 19.52 -14.70
N ILE A 181 8.68 18.21 -14.86
CA ILE A 181 7.87 17.15 -14.29
C ILE A 181 8.45 16.76 -12.93
N ILE A 182 7.66 16.93 -11.88
CA ILE A 182 7.99 16.57 -10.50
C ILE A 182 6.91 15.61 -10.02
N ILE A 183 7.31 14.41 -9.64
CA ILE A 183 6.43 13.37 -9.12
C ILE A 183 6.53 13.30 -7.61
N GLY A 184 5.43 12.95 -6.95
CA GLY A 184 5.36 12.69 -5.53
C GLY A 184 4.43 11.52 -5.24
N GLU A 185 4.64 10.88 -4.10
CA GLU A 185 3.85 9.77 -3.58
C GLU A 185 2.95 10.22 -2.44
N THR A 186 1.70 9.82 -2.48
CA THR A 186 0.74 10.06 -1.40
C THR A 186 0.77 8.90 -0.43
N GLN A 187 1.13 9.12 0.82
CA GLN A 187 1.21 8.05 1.83
C GLN A 187 -0.13 7.72 2.48
N LYS A 188 -1.00 8.70 2.64
CA LYS A 188 -2.33 8.52 3.25
C LYS A 188 -3.43 8.41 2.21
N GLU A 189 -4.49 7.69 2.58
CA GLU A 189 -5.75 7.73 1.82
C GLU A 189 -6.29 9.16 1.86
N ARG A 190 -6.68 9.68 0.70
CA ARG A 190 -7.38 10.94 0.63
C ARG A 190 -8.69 10.79 1.38
N ALA A 191 -8.84 11.47 2.49
CA ALA A 191 -10.13 11.76 3.04
C ALA A 191 -10.77 12.82 2.13
N TYR A 192 -11.78 12.43 1.39
CA TYR A 192 -12.63 13.41 0.69
C TYR A 192 -13.66 13.89 1.71
N ASP A 193 -13.60 15.16 2.06
CA ASP A 193 -14.68 15.80 2.78
C ASP A 193 -15.75 16.18 1.77
N VAL A 194 -16.97 15.71 1.98
CA VAL A 194 -18.14 16.16 1.23
C VAL A 194 -18.60 17.47 1.85
N ILE A 195 -18.30 18.59 1.19
CA ILE A 195 -18.85 19.90 1.56
C ILE A 195 -20.10 20.16 0.70
N PHE A 196 -21.11 20.77 1.31
CA PHE A 196 -22.32 21.17 0.57
C PHE A 196 -22.19 22.65 0.18
N GLU A 197 -22.03 22.95 -1.11
CA GLU A 197 -22.14 24.29 -1.65
C GLU A 197 -23.50 24.44 -2.35
N ASN A 198 -24.30 25.41 -1.93
CA ASN A 198 -25.66 25.66 -2.46
C ASN A 198 -26.58 24.43 -2.43
N GLY A 199 -26.46 23.57 -1.41
CA GLY A 199 -27.28 22.36 -1.29
C GLY A 199 -26.83 21.17 -2.16
N LEU A 200 -25.78 21.32 -2.95
CA LEU A 200 -25.20 20.25 -3.77
C LEU A 200 -23.92 19.71 -3.11
N PRO A 201 -23.72 18.38 -3.03
CA PRO A 201 -22.52 17.79 -2.51
C PRO A 201 -21.34 18.05 -3.44
N LYS A 202 -20.26 18.62 -2.91
CA LYS A 202 -19.02 18.84 -3.61
C LYS A 202 -17.89 18.15 -2.86
N LEU A 203 -17.07 17.37 -3.57
CA LEU A 203 -15.91 16.74 -2.98
C LEU A 203 -14.83 17.82 -2.78
N SER A 204 -14.48 18.07 -1.53
CA SER A 204 -13.36 18.92 -1.16
C SER A 204 -12.11 18.06 -1.04
N GLU A 205 -11.12 18.29 -1.88
CA GLU A 205 -9.79 17.70 -1.73
C GLU A 205 -9.02 18.48 -0.66
N VAL A 206 -8.95 17.96 0.55
CA VAL A 206 -8.02 18.46 1.57
C VAL A 206 -6.63 17.91 1.23
N GLN A 207 -5.88 18.66 0.44
CA GLN A 207 -4.47 18.36 0.18
C GLN A 207 -3.60 19.15 1.17
N ASN A 208 -3.22 18.51 2.26
CA ASN A 208 -2.07 18.99 3.03
C ASN A 208 -0.80 18.65 2.25
N GLU A 209 0.01 19.64 1.89
CA GLU A 209 1.30 19.41 1.19
C GLU A 209 2.24 18.49 1.98
N GLU A 210 2.07 18.37 3.29
CA GLU A 210 2.83 17.53 4.21
C GLU A 210 2.57 16.01 4.04
N GLU A 211 1.53 15.63 3.30
CA GLU A 211 1.17 14.21 3.08
C GLU A 211 1.77 13.63 1.79
N ILE A 212 2.44 14.43 0.97
CA ILE A 212 3.03 14.01 -0.30
C ILE A 212 4.54 14.08 -0.22
N ILE A 213 5.18 12.92 -0.30
CA ILE A 213 6.64 12.82 -0.38
C ILE A 213 7.05 12.97 -1.84
N LYS A 214 7.78 14.05 -2.13
CA LYS A 214 8.41 14.25 -3.43
C LYS A 214 9.42 13.14 -3.69
N TRP A 215 9.39 12.56 -4.89
CA TRP A 215 10.46 11.65 -5.30
C TRP A 215 11.82 12.35 -5.34
N ASP A 216 12.84 11.67 -4.83
CA ASP A 216 14.20 12.22 -4.66
C ASP A 216 15.01 12.27 -5.97
N LYS A 217 14.31 12.34 -7.11
CA LYS A 217 14.89 12.39 -8.45
C LYS A 217 14.88 13.81 -8.98
N LYS A 218 15.91 14.14 -9.75
CA LYS A 218 15.98 15.43 -10.44
C LYS A 218 14.75 15.60 -11.34
N PRO A 219 14.08 16.78 -11.32
CA PRO A 219 12.96 17.07 -12.19
C PRO A 219 13.31 16.81 -13.64
N ARG A 220 12.42 16.13 -14.38
CA ARG A 220 12.59 15.99 -15.83
C ARG A 220 12.16 17.26 -16.51
N LYS A 221 13.03 17.80 -17.34
CA LYS A 221 12.79 19.01 -18.13
C LYS A 221 12.39 18.63 -19.54
N ILE A 222 11.23 19.11 -19.96
CA ILE A 222 10.73 18.98 -21.34
C ILE A 222 10.85 20.31 -21.98
N VAL A 223 11.51 20.37 -23.15
CA VAL A 223 11.74 21.60 -23.90
C VAL A 223 10.82 21.60 -25.10
N LEU A 224 9.99 22.65 -25.21
CA LEU A 224 9.18 22.90 -26.40
C LEU A 224 10.01 23.63 -27.49
N LYS A 225 9.78 23.25 -28.74
CA LYS A 225 10.42 23.93 -29.87
C LYS A 225 9.95 25.39 -30.00
N ASN A 226 8.65 25.61 -29.81
CA ASN A 226 8.04 26.93 -29.93
C ASN A 226 7.79 27.56 -28.57
N LYS A 227 7.75 28.91 -28.54
CA LYS A 227 7.34 29.67 -27.37
C LYS A 227 5.85 29.49 -27.14
N SER A 228 5.46 29.34 -25.91
CA SER A 228 4.06 29.08 -25.50
C SER A 228 3.39 30.36 -25.00
N ASN A 229 2.13 30.55 -25.37
CA ASN A 229 1.31 31.67 -24.91
C ASN A 229 0.49 31.24 -23.68
N ILE A 230 0.26 32.19 -22.77
CA ILE A 230 -0.56 31.97 -21.58
C ILE A 230 -2.03 31.70 -22.00
N GLY A 231 -2.62 30.62 -21.46
CA GLY A 231 -4.02 30.29 -21.74
C GLY A 231 -4.22 29.33 -22.91
N GLU A 232 -3.18 28.99 -23.64
CA GLU A 232 -3.21 27.97 -24.67
C GLU A 232 -2.65 26.67 -24.17
N ASP A 233 -3.27 25.53 -24.54
CA ASP A 233 -2.74 24.20 -24.27
C ASP A 233 -1.42 24.06 -25.07
N ASN A 234 -0.37 23.54 -24.42
CA ASN A 234 0.94 23.50 -25.07
C ASN A 234 1.65 22.15 -24.94
N LEU A 235 1.33 21.35 -23.92
CA LEU A 235 2.02 20.11 -23.68
C LEU A 235 1.00 19.02 -23.31
N LYS A 236 1.02 17.92 -24.03
CA LYS A 236 0.24 16.72 -23.75
C LYS A 236 1.15 15.66 -23.13
N LEU A 237 0.78 15.17 -21.96
CA LEU A 237 1.49 14.13 -21.22
C LEU A 237 0.64 12.87 -21.16
N PHE A 238 1.25 11.72 -21.42
CA PHE A 238 0.61 10.41 -21.30
C PHE A 238 1.43 9.57 -20.34
N PHE A 239 0.89 9.34 -19.14
CA PHE A 239 1.53 8.56 -18.11
C PHE A 239 1.10 7.10 -18.17
N LYS A 240 2.04 6.17 -18.01
CA LYS A 240 1.80 4.75 -18.02
C LYS A 240 2.70 4.06 -16.99
N ILE A 241 2.17 3.06 -16.29
CA ILE A 241 2.95 2.16 -15.44
C ILE A 241 3.18 0.86 -16.22
N THR A 242 4.43 0.47 -16.37
CA THR A 242 4.85 -0.73 -17.11
C THR A 242 4.75 -1.99 -16.27
N LYS A 243 4.94 -3.16 -16.89
CA LYS A 243 5.06 -4.46 -16.21
C LYS A 243 6.26 -4.55 -15.26
N ASN A 244 7.28 -3.71 -15.48
CA ASN A 244 8.48 -3.62 -14.63
C ASN A 244 8.32 -2.59 -13.50
N ALA A 245 7.09 -2.15 -13.23
CA ALA A 245 6.80 -1.12 -12.23
C ALA A 245 7.45 0.25 -12.49
N ASP A 246 7.79 0.57 -13.74
CA ASP A 246 8.33 1.87 -14.10
C ASP A 246 7.21 2.84 -14.49
N LEU A 247 7.26 4.06 -13.96
CA LEU A 247 6.42 5.16 -14.38
C LEU A 247 7.02 5.84 -15.62
N LEU A 248 6.40 5.64 -16.78
CA LEU A 248 6.78 6.27 -18.03
C LEU A 248 5.87 7.46 -18.34
N VAL A 249 6.41 8.49 -18.98
CA VAL A 249 5.65 9.58 -19.57
C VAL A 249 6.05 9.81 -21.01
N LYS A 250 5.08 9.83 -21.93
CA LYS A 250 5.23 10.28 -23.32
C LYS A 250 4.75 11.72 -23.42
N CYS A 251 5.53 12.53 -24.09
CA CYS A 251 5.30 13.97 -24.22
C CYS A 251 5.08 14.32 -25.68
N PHE A 252 4.02 15.11 -25.93
CA PHE A 252 3.69 15.63 -27.25
C PHE A 252 3.39 17.11 -27.13
N ASP A 253 3.65 17.87 -28.18
CA ASP A 253 3.17 19.23 -28.29
C ASP A 253 1.66 19.26 -28.64
N ILE A 254 1.09 20.46 -28.78
CA ILE A 254 -0.32 20.62 -29.10
C ILE A 254 -0.68 20.08 -30.50
N LYS A 255 0.28 20.04 -31.41
CA LYS A 255 0.12 19.51 -32.78
C LYS A 255 0.37 18.03 -32.89
N ASP A 256 0.45 17.31 -31.74
CA ASP A 256 0.79 15.90 -31.64
C ASP A 256 2.21 15.53 -32.13
N GLU A 257 3.13 16.52 -32.20
CA GLU A 257 4.54 16.25 -32.44
C GLU A 257 5.15 15.59 -31.21
N PHE A 258 5.81 14.44 -31.40
CA PHE A 258 6.46 13.70 -30.31
C PHE A 258 7.70 14.44 -29.82
N LEU A 259 7.74 14.74 -28.52
CA LEU A 259 8.84 15.46 -27.86
C LEU A 259 9.79 14.54 -27.10
N GLY A 260 9.34 13.35 -26.73
CA GLY A 260 10.15 12.36 -26.04
C GLY A 260 9.35 11.43 -25.13
N GLU A 261 10.02 10.36 -24.71
CA GLU A 261 9.53 9.42 -23.69
C GLU A 261 10.56 9.36 -22.57
N TYR A 262 10.09 9.43 -21.33
CA TYR A 262 10.96 9.48 -20.16
C TYR A 262 10.51 8.47 -19.10
N ASN A 263 11.47 7.74 -18.55
CA ASN A 263 11.26 6.97 -17.33
C ASN A 263 11.44 7.92 -16.14
N LEU A 264 10.38 8.11 -15.37
CA LEU A 264 10.37 9.00 -14.20
C LEU A 264 10.85 8.28 -12.94
N GLY A 265 10.77 6.95 -12.92
CA GLY A 265 11.23 6.13 -11.82
C GLY A 265 10.43 4.86 -11.65
N ASN A 266 10.87 4.02 -10.72
CA ASN A 266 10.16 2.82 -10.28
C ASN A 266 9.21 3.18 -9.15
N ILE A 267 8.04 2.52 -9.07
CA ILE A 267 6.99 2.78 -8.10
C ILE A 267 7.17 2.03 -6.77
N PHE A 268 8.28 1.26 -6.61
CA PHE A 268 8.67 0.59 -5.37
C PHE A 268 9.80 1.31 -4.65
#